data_9cb017210b00d3d8bf8e11c3f6d91e92
#
_entry.id   9cb017210b00d3d8bf8e11c3f6d91e92
#
_cell.length_a   1.000
_cell.length_b   1.000
_cell.length_c   1.000
_cell.angle_alpha   90.00
_cell.angle_beta   90.00
_cell.angle_gamma   90.00
#
_symmetry.space_group_name_H-M   'P 1'
#
loop_
_entity.id
_entity.type
_entity.pdbx_description
1 polymer ?
#
loop_
_entity_poly.entity_id
_entity_poly.type
_entity_poly.pdbx_seq_one_letter_code
_entity_poly.pdbx_strand_id
1 'polypeptide(L)'
;MLEFPDKPPKNLSKEQQKAFEAMRDLLRDLPEADRRYDGFTQSKSGLVISTDIARYLDTRYAREPEKGKERDLTPSWDLAWRYAQDRLVREIENRRSRKRVRFMSGGWGAGKTFALRNEPTVAPCLIWDGTLGDLTWAVSMIDLALDKKWRVEVAYVYRDLELALYGAVQRRREVGRGVPLVELPKNHREVQQTILDLTALYRDNPSVSFLYLHNLGVAGVEAGTPEIELIDLEKHGALHYLPRHEHYYTHAAQNLDLGVGT
;
A
#
# COMPACT_ATOMS: atom_id res chain seq x y z
N MET A 1 19.83 -3.21 11.90
CA MET A 1 20.28 -2.29 10.83
C MET A 1 19.92 -2.94 9.50
N LEU A 2 19.14 -2.28 8.68
CA LEU A 2 18.75 -2.82 7.38
C LEU A 2 19.97 -2.91 6.47
N GLU A 3 20.20 -4.10 5.94
CA GLU A 3 21.19 -4.28 4.89
C GLU A 3 20.54 -3.92 3.54
N PHE A 4 21.05 -2.88 2.93
CA PHE A 4 20.70 -2.56 1.55
C PHE A 4 21.58 -3.37 0.58
N PRO A 5 21.03 -3.84 -0.54
CA PRO A 5 21.83 -4.58 -1.51
C PRO A 5 22.98 -3.72 -2.03
N ASP A 6 24.20 -4.27 -1.97
CA ASP A 6 25.41 -3.55 -2.40
C ASP A 6 25.44 -3.28 -3.90
N LYS A 7 24.75 -4.08 -4.67
CA LYS A 7 24.73 -3.99 -6.13
C LYS A 7 23.32 -3.77 -6.64
N PRO A 8 23.16 -2.94 -7.68
CA PRO A 8 21.88 -2.78 -8.36
C PRO A 8 21.43 -4.11 -8.98
N PRO A 9 20.11 -4.29 -9.19
CA PRO A 9 19.59 -5.42 -9.96
C PRO A 9 20.26 -5.55 -11.32
N LYS A 10 20.35 -6.77 -11.84
CA LYS A 10 20.84 -7.02 -13.20
C LYS A 10 19.91 -6.38 -14.23
N ASN A 11 20.46 -6.01 -15.38
CA ASN A 11 19.73 -5.49 -16.55
C ASN A 11 19.13 -4.08 -16.39
N LEU A 12 19.64 -3.25 -15.50
CA LEU A 12 19.30 -1.85 -15.45
C LEU A 12 20.08 -1.03 -16.50
N SER A 13 19.42 0.00 -17.04
CA SER A 13 20.11 1.02 -17.83
C SER A 13 21.12 1.79 -16.96
N LYS A 14 22.07 2.48 -17.57
CA LYS A 14 23.04 3.32 -16.84
C LYS A 14 22.35 4.39 -15.97
N GLU A 15 21.26 4.94 -16.44
CA GLU A 15 20.49 5.94 -15.72
C GLU A 15 19.77 5.32 -14.50
N GLN A 16 19.18 4.14 -14.69
CA GLN A 16 18.56 3.38 -13.60
C GLN A 16 19.57 2.97 -12.53
N GLN A 17 20.76 2.53 -12.95
CA GLN A 17 21.84 2.20 -12.01
C GLN A 17 22.25 3.41 -11.16
N LYS A 18 22.46 4.57 -11.79
CA LYS A 18 22.79 5.82 -11.08
C LYS A 18 21.70 6.22 -10.09
N ALA A 19 20.43 6.11 -10.49
CA ALA A 19 19.31 6.44 -9.61
C ALA A 19 19.22 5.48 -8.41
N PHE A 20 19.41 4.19 -8.65
CA PHE A 20 19.48 3.18 -7.59
C PHE A 20 20.62 3.46 -6.60
N GLU A 21 21.83 3.71 -7.11
CA GLU A 21 23.00 4.02 -6.29
C GLU A 21 22.78 5.30 -5.45
N ALA A 22 22.27 6.35 -6.07
CA ALA A 22 21.97 7.60 -5.37
C ALA A 22 20.92 7.42 -4.27
N MET A 23 19.86 6.64 -4.53
CA MET A 23 18.86 6.33 -3.50
C MET A 23 19.48 5.47 -2.39
N ARG A 24 20.24 4.42 -2.72
CA ARG A 24 20.91 3.59 -1.73
C ARG A 24 21.85 4.39 -0.84
N ASP A 25 22.64 5.29 -1.42
CA ASP A 25 23.56 6.13 -0.66
C ASP A 25 22.82 7.13 0.25
N LEU A 26 21.70 7.68 -0.21
CA LEU A 26 20.79 8.46 0.64
C LEU A 26 20.27 7.63 1.82
N LEU A 27 19.85 6.39 1.58
CA LEU A 27 19.31 5.53 2.63
C LEU A 27 20.36 5.06 3.66
N ARG A 28 21.64 5.21 3.37
CA ARG A 28 22.74 5.03 4.36
C ARG A 28 22.82 6.18 5.36
N ASP A 29 22.33 7.37 4.98
CA ASP A 29 22.12 8.51 5.87
C ASP A 29 20.63 8.59 6.28
N LEU A 30 20.22 7.75 7.23
CA LEU A 30 18.83 7.65 7.67
C LEU A 30 18.26 8.99 8.15
N PRO A 31 18.97 9.85 8.92
CA PRO A 31 18.48 11.16 9.28
C PRO A 31 18.09 12.03 8.08
N GLU A 32 18.93 12.06 7.05
CA GLU A 32 18.63 12.81 5.83
C GLU A 32 17.50 12.18 5.00
N ALA A 33 17.47 10.85 4.90
CA ALA A 33 16.39 10.13 4.24
C ALA A 33 15.04 10.41 4.94
N ASP A 34 15.02 10.35 6.27
CA ASP A 34 13.84 10.63 7.09
C ASP A 34 13.38 12.09 6.92
N ARG A 35 14.30 13.05 6.93
CA ARG A 35 13.99 14.45 6.70
C ARG A 35 13.33 14.69 5.33
N ARG A 36 13.86 14.07 4.28
CA ARG A 36 13.26 14.15 2.93
C ARG A 36 11.90 13.49 2.87
N TYR A 37 11.78 12.31 3.45
CA TYR A 37 10.51 11.58 3.52
C TYR A 37 9.43 12.39 4.22
N ASP A 38 9.74 12.98 5.36
CA ASP A 38 8.82 13.79 6.16
C ASP A 38 8.39 15.07 5.44
N GLY A 39 9.22 15.56 4.52
CA GLY A 39 8.91 16.69 3.65
C GLY A 39 7.86 16.40 2.56
N PHE A 40 7.57 15.14 2.26
CA PHE A 40 6.51 14.81 1.32
C PHE A 40 5.13 15.04 1.94
N THR A 41 4.26 15.77 1.27
CA THR A 41 2.89 16.06 1.76
C THR A 41 2.12 14.79 2.11
N GLN A 42 2.30 13.72 1.32
CA GLN A 42 1.62 12.44 1.50
C GLN A 42 2.05 11.72 2.79
N SER A 43 3.27 11.97 3.28
CA SER A 43 3.78 11.37 4.52
C SER A 43 3.13 11.94 5.78
N LYS A 44 2.44 13.09 5.65
CA LYS A 44 1.87 13.84 6.80
C LYS A 44 2.91 14.02 7.92
N SER A 45 4.08 14.53 7.55
CA SER A 45 5.23 14.70 8.45
C SER A 45 5.67 13.39 9.10
N GLY A 46 5.75 12.32 8.32
CA GLY A 46 6.21 11.00 8.74
C GLY A 46 5.18 10.14 9.49
N LEU A 47 3.95 10.62 9.65
CA LEU A 47 2.88 9.82 10.26
C LEU A 47 2.35 8.71 9.35
N VAL A 48 2.40 8.90 8.02
CA VAL A 48 2.04 7.89 7.04
C VAL A 48 3.31 7.28 6.47
N ILE A 49 3.49 6.00 6.68
CA ILE A 49 4.62 5.21 6.17
C ILE A 49 4.11 4.32 5.05
N SER A 50 4.69 4.46 3.86
CA SER A 50 4.28 3.71 2.67
C SER A 50 5.47 3.53 1.73
N THR A 51 5.57 2.35 1.14
CA THR A 51 6.54 2.08 0.06
C THR A 51 6.33 3.02 -1.12
N ASP A 52 5.08 3.34 -1.41
CA ASP A 52 4.73 4.22 -2.52
C ASP A 52 5.24 5.66 -2.31
N ILE A 53 5.22 6.15 -1.07
CA ILE A 53 5.79 7.45 -0.72
C ILE A 53 7.33 7.37 -0.73
N ALA A 54 7.88 6.29 -0.18
CA ALA A 54 9.33 6.10 -0.12
C ALA A 54 10.00 6.06 -1.51
N ARG A 55 9.29 5.65 -2.55
CA ARG A 55 9.79 5.71 -3.94
C ARG A 55 10.15 7.13 -4.39
N TYR A 56 9.52 8.16 -3.84
CA TYR A 56 9.86 9.55 -4.17
C TYR A 56 11.24 9.99 -3.66
N LEU A 57 11.89 9.18 -2.82
CA LEU A 57 13.30 9.38 -2.47
C LEU A 57 14.23 9.09 -3.67
N ASP A 58 13.77 8.28 -4.63
CA ASP A 58 14.42 8.16 -5.93
C ASP A 58 14.05 9.37 -6.78
N THR A 59 15.04 10.20 -7.08
CA THR A 59 14.87 11.45 -7.84
C THR A 59 14.36 11.21 -9.26
N ARG A 60 14.62 10.05 -9.85
CA ARG A 60 14.11 9.66 -11.17
C ARG A 60 12.63 9.32 -11.10
N TYR A 61 12.22 8.54 -10.11
CA TYR A 61 10.81 8.24 -9.87
C TYR A 61 10.00 9.50 -9.50
N ALA A 62 10.61 10.43 -8.79
CA ALA A 62 9.98 11.68 -8.38
C ALA A 62 9.68 12.63 -9.55
N ARG A 63 10.38 12.50 -10.68
CA ARG A 63 10.09 13.31 -11.88
C ARG A 63 8.73 12.92 -12.45
N GLU A 64 7.97 13.93 -12.94
CA GLU A 64 6.75 13.64 -13.68
C GLU A 64 7.07 12.80 -14.92
N PRO A 65 6.30 11.73 -15.19
CA PRO A 65 6.48 10.96 -16.41
C PRO A 65 6.11 11.82 -17.62
N GLU A 66 6.76 11.57 -18.75
CA GLU A 66 6.30 12.15 -20.01
C GLU A 66 4.86 11.71 -20.28
N LYS A 67 4.08 12.60 -20.92
CA LYS A 67 2.67 12.33 -21.21
C LYS A 67 2.51 10.97 -21.92
N GLY A 68 1.69 10.10 -21.35
CA GLY A 68 1.43 8.76 -21.87
C GLY A 68 2.48 7.70 -21.53
N LYS A 69 3.53 8.05 -20.78
CA LYS A 69 4.50 7.08 -20.27
C LYS A 69 4.23 6.74 -18.82
N GLU A 70 4.52 5.50 -18.46
CA GLU A 70 4.46 5.06 -17.07
C GLU A 70 5.72 5.46 -16.30
N ARG A 71 5.55 5.65 -15.00
CA ARG A 71 6.69 5.80 -14.09
C ARG A 71 7.45 4.49 -14.05
N ASP A 72 8.77 4.59 -14.14
CA ASP A 72 9.64 3.44 -13.99
C ASP A 72 9.68 3.00 -12.51
N LEU A 73 8.95 1.94 -12.20
CA LEU A 73 8.75 1.45 -10.85
C LEU A 73 9.87 0.53 -10.35
N THR A 74 10.62 -0.07 -11.28
CA THR A 74 11.40 -1.27 -11.00
C THR A 74 12.66 -1.04 -10.16
N PRO A 75 13.51 -0.03 -10.41
CA PRO A 75 14.79 0.06 -9.71
C PRO A 75 14.68 0.40 -8.22
N SER A 76 13.73 1.25 -7.86
CA SER A 76 13.62 1.80 -6.50
C SER A 76 12.70 1.01 -5.56
N TRP A 77 11.97 0.01 -6.07
CA TRP A 77 10.94 -0.66 -5.27
C TRP A 77 11.51 -1.39 -4.05
N ASP A 78 12.56 -2.18 -4.22
CA ASP A 78 13.16 -2.95 -3.12
C ASP A 78 13.77 -2.02 -2.05
N LEU A 79 14.47 -0.97 -2.47
CA LEU A 79 15.03 0.03 -1.55
C LEU A 79 13.93 0.78 -0.79
N ALA A 80 12.88 1.19 -1.49
CA ALA A 80 11.74 1.88 -0.90
C ALA A 80 10.99 0.99 0.11
N TRP A 81 10.80 -0.28 -0.24
CA TRP A 81 10.18 -1.28 0.64
C TRP A 81 10.99 -1.48 1.93
N ARG A 82 12.28 -1.71 1.81
CA ARG A 82 13.18 -1.87 2.96
C ARG A 82 13.20 -0.64 3.86
N TYR A 83 13.33 0.55 3.27
CA TYR A 83 13.29 1.79 4.02
C TYR A 83 11.96 1.97 4.76
N ALA A 84 10.83 1.74 4.10
CA ALA A 84 9.52 1.89 4.74
C ALA A 84 9.34 0.92 5.91
N GLN A 85 9.77 -0.33 5.77
CA GLN A 85 9.74 -1.30 6.87
C GLN A 85 10.62 -0.87 8.04
N ASP A 86 11.87 -0.51 7.77
CA ASP A 86 12.79 -0.04 8.81
C ASP A 86 12.22 1.19 9.54
N ARG A 87 11.67 2.13 8.78
CA ARG A 87 11.03 3.30 9.36
C ARG A 87 9.88 2.93 10.29
N LEU A 88 9.02 1.98 9.88
CA LEU A 88 7.93 1.50 10.72
C LEU A 88 8.45 0.88 12.01
N VAL A 89 9.44 0.01 11.92
CA VAL A 89 10.07 -0.64 13.10
C VAL A 89 10.66 0.42 14.03
N ARG A 90 11.45 1.34 13.51
CA ARG A 90 12.06 2.44 14.32
C ARG A 90 11.01 3.30 15.01
N GLU A 91 9.91 3.63 14.32
CA GLU A 91 8.82 4.40 14.92
C GLU A 91 8.12 3.62 16.03
N ILE A 92 7.85 2.33 15.85
CA ILE A 92 7.24 1.49 16.88
C ILE A 92 8.16 1.33 18.09
N GLU A 93 9.46 1.16 17.87
CA GLU A 93 10.44 0.96 18.95
C GLU A 93 10.73 2.22 19.75
N ASN A 94 10.84 3.36 19.09
CA ASN A 94 11.38 4.58 19.68
C ASN A 94 10.32 5.58 20.14
N ARG A 95 9.10 5.52 19.61
CA ARG A 95 8.04 6.47 19.95
C ARG A 95 7.53 6.23 21.38
N ARG A 96 7.60 7.27 22.20
CA ARG A 96 7.23 7.20 23.62
C ARG A 96 5.77 7.58 23.93
N SER A 97 5.13 8.32 23.05
CA SER A 97 3.76 8.81 23.25
C SER A 97 2.85 8.48 22.06
N ARG A 98 1.54 8.49 22.29
CA ARG A 98 0.51 8.23 21.27
C ARG A 98 0.74 6.89 20.56
N LYS A 99 0.94 5.84 21.34
CA LYS A 99 1.20 4.48 20.87
C LYS A 99 -0.04 3.85 20.24
N ARG A 100 -0.40 4.33 19.07
CA ARG A 100 -1.46 3.78 18.23
C ARG A 100 -0.95 3.69 16.81
N VAL A 101 -1.08 2.53 16.22
CA VAL A 101 -0.74 2.28 14.82
C VAL A 101 -1.94 1.72 14.08
N ARG A 102 -2.17 2.24 12.88
CA ARG A 102 -3.16 1.71 11.93
C ARG A 102 -2.43 1.06 10.76
N PHE A 103 -2.76 -0.18 10.50
CA PHE A 103 -2.36 -0.88 9.30
C PHE A 103 -3.50 -0.81 8.28
N MET A 104 -3.29 -0.04 7.20
CA MET A 104 -4.22 -0.06 6.08
C MET A 104 -4.03 -1.33 5.29
N SER A 105 -5.12 -1.94 4.89
CA SER A 105 -5.17 -3.13 4.06
C SER A 105 -6.18 -2.98 2.93
N GLY A 106 -6.01 -3.76 1.89
CA GLY A 106 -6.88 -3.78 0.72
C GLY A 106 -6.08 -4.02 -0.55
N GLY A 107 -6.69 -4.68 -1.52
CA GLY A 107 -6.06 -4.99 -2.80
C GLY A 107 -5.67 -3.75 -3.60
N TRP A 108 -4.97 -3.97 -4.69
CA TRP A 108 -4.63 -2.90 -5.63
C TRP A 108 -5.91 -2.27 -6.22
N GLY A 109 -5.99 -0.95 -6.22
CA GLY A 109 -7.19 -0.25 -6.69
C GLY A 109 -8.37 -0.22 -5.70
N ALA A 110 -8.24 -0.79 -4.51
CA ALA A 110 -9.32 -0.77 -3.49
C ALA A 110 -9.64 0.62 -2.94
N GLY A 111 -8.74 1.60 -3.10
CA GLY A 111 -9.00 2.98 -2.66
C GLY A 111 -8.57 3.29 -1.23
N LYS A 112 -7.56 2.59 -0.70
CA LYS A 112 -6.98 2.85 0.64
C LYS A 112 -6.64 4.31 0.89
N THR A 113 -5.90 4.93 -0.03
CA THR A 113 -5.49 6.35 0.08
C THR A 113 -6.71 7.28 0.11
N PHE A 114 -7.77 6.90 -0.58
CA PHE A 114 -9.03 7.62 -0.59
C PHE A 114 -9.76 7.48 0.76
N ALA A 115 -9.82 6.27 1.30
CA ALA A 115 -10.37 6.02 2.64
C ALA A 115 -9.63 6.85 3.71
N LEU A 116 -8.29 6.92 3.64
CA LEU A 116 -7.47 7.73 4.55
C LEU A 116 -7.74 9.25 4.48
N ARG A 117 -8.17 9.75 3.32
CA ARG A 117 -8.46 11.18 3.12
C ARG A 117 -9.82 11.58 3.65
N ASN A 118 -10.77 10.67 3.58
CA ASN A 118 -12.19 10.94 3.82
C ASN A 118 -12.68 10.45 5.19
N GLU A 119 -11.81 9.79 5.94
CA GLU A 119 -12.16 9.38 7.30
C GLU A 119 -12.14 10.59 8.25
N PRO A 120 -13.25 10.83 8.98
CA PRO A 120 -13.29 11.92 9.93
C PRO A 120 -12.25 11.71 11.03
N THR A 121 -11.44 12.72 11.20
CA THR A 121 -10.39 12.95 12.21
C THR A 121 -10.15 11.80 13.19
N VAL A 122 -9.40 10.84 12.78
CA VAL A 122 -8.79 9.90 13.72
C VAL A 122 -7.67 10.62 14.47
N ALA A 123 -7.62 10.47 15.78
CA ALA A 123 -6.51 10.99 16.57
C ALA A 123 -5.17 10.65 15.91
N PRO A 124 -4.17 11.56 15.91
CA PRO A 124 -2.91 11.34 15.25
C PRO A 124 -2.33 9.97 15.63
N CYS A 125 -2.24 9.08 14.69
CA CYS A 125 -1.67 7.74 14.85
C CYS A 125 -0.63 7.51 13.76
N LEU A 126 0.27 6.57 14.01
CA LEU A 126 1.15 6.06 12.98
C LEU A 126 0.31 5.24 11.98
N ILE A 127 0.54 5.39 10.70
CA ILE A 127 -0.22 4.69 9.67
C ILE A 127 0.77 3.97 8.76
N TRP A 128 0.59 2.67 8.63
CA TRP A 128 1.19 1.89 7.55
C TRP A 128 0.21 1.83 6.38
N ASP A 129 0.57 2.41 5.23
CA ASP A 129 -0.26 2.35 4.01
C ASP A 129 0.33 1.30 3.05
N GLY A 130 -0.20 0.10 3.12
CA GLY A 130 0.20 -1.06 2.32
C GLY A 130 -0.98 -1.96 1.98
N THR A 131 -0.70 -3.13 1.38
CA THR A 131 -1.75 -4.11 1.04
C THR A 131 -2.04 -5.09 2.17
N LEU A 132 -1.06 -5.38 3.02
CA LEU A 132 -1.09 -6.48 4.02
C LEU A 132 -1.38 -7.85 3.38
N GLY A 133 -0.78 -8.13 2.21
CA GLY A 133 -0.97 -9.42 1.54
C GLY A 133 -0.09 -10.54 2.09
N ASP A 134 0.93 -10.23 2.88
CA ASP A 134 1.81 -11.21 3.53
C ASP A 134 1.42 -11.35 5.01
N LEU A 135 0.80 -12.48 5.34
CA LEU A 135 0.35 -12.79 6.70
C LEU A 135 1.52 -12.82 7.70
N THR A 136 2.62 -13.46 7.34
CA THR A 136 3.77 -13.62 8.22
C THR A 136 4.37 -12.26 8.61
N TRP A 137 4.55 -11.40 7.62
CA TRP A 137 5.01 -10.04 7.85
C TRP A 137 4.00 -9.22 8.68
N ALA A 138 2.71 -9.31 8.35
CA ALA A 138 1.67 -8.57 9.06
C ALA A 138 1.62 -8.97 10.55
N VAL A 139 1.65 -10.27 10.84
CA VAL A 139 1.71 -10.80 12.22
C VAL A 139 2.94 -10.26 12.93
N SER A 140 4.12 -10.34 12.31
CA SER A 140 5.37 -9.87 12.94
C SER A 140 5.34 -8.38 13.31
N MET A 141 4.72 -7.54 12.50
CA MET A 141 4.59 -6.09 12.77
C MET A 141 3.53 -5.79 13.83
N ILE A 142 2.42 -6.53 13.84
CA ILE A 142 1.38 -6.41 14.87
C ILE A 142 1.94 -6.84 16.22
N ASP A 143 2.62 -7.98 16.29
CA ASP A 143 3.21 -8.50 17.52
C ASP A 143 4.28 -7.55 18.06
N LEU A 144 5.16 -7.00 17.19
CA LEU A 144 6.12 -5.98 17.58
C LEU A 144 5.42 -4.76 18.23
N ALA A 145 4.33 -4.30 17.64
CA ALA A 145 3.58 -3.18 18.18
C ALA A 145 2.94 -3.52 19.54
N LEU A 146 2.39 -4.72 19.69
CA LEU A 146 1.79 -5.20 20.94
C LEU A 146 2.83 -5.35 22.04
N ASP A 147 4.02 -5.88 21.75
CA ASP A 147 5.13 -6.00 22.68
C ASP A 147 5.59 -4.63 23.21
N LYS A 148 5.55 -3.62 22.37
CA LYS A 148 5.85 -2.22 22.74
C LYS A 148 4.65 -1.49 23.36
N LYS A 149 3.54 -2.20 23.66
CA LYS A 149 2.32 -1.68 24.29
C LYS A 149 1.61 -0.63 23.44
N TRP A 150 1.58 -0.83 22.13
CA TRP A 150 0.77 -0.04 21.21
C TRP A 150 -0.64 -0.61 21.11
N ARG A 151 -1.59 0.26 20.78
CA ARG A 151 -2.88 -0.16 20.25
C ARG A 151 -2.79 -0.29 18.74
N VAL A 152 -3.29 -1.39 18.23
CA VAL A 152 -3.26 -1.71 16.80
C VAL A 152 -4.67 -1.64 16.24
N GLU A 153 -4.79 -1.01 15.10
CA GLU A 153 -6.00 -1.03 14.30
C GLU A 153 -5.67 -1.51 12.88
N VAL A 154 -6.38 -2.52 12.42
CA VAL A 154 -6.28 -3.00 11.04
C VAL A 154 -7.51 -2.51 10.29
N ALA A 155 -7.30 -1.63 9.31
CA ALA A 155 -8.36 -1.06 8.49
C ALA A 155 -8.32 -1.68 7.09
N TYR A 156 -9.26 -2.56 6.80
CA TYR A 156 -9.40 -3.23 5.51
C TYR A 156 -10.37 -2.48 4.62
N VAL A 157 -9.93 -2.12 3.42
CA VAL A 157 -10.76 -1.50 2.40
C VAL A 157 -11.09 -2.54 1.33
N TYR A 158 -12.33 -2.98 1.33
CA TYR A 158 -12.91 -3.79 0.27
C TYR A 158 -13.37 -2.91 -0.89
N ARG A 159 -13.25 -3.41 -2.09
CA ARG A 159 -13.84 -2.84 -3.30
C ARG A 159 -14.14 -3.96 -4.27
N ASP A 160 -15.28 -3.87 -4.96
CA ASP A 160 -15.59 -4.80 -6.03
C ASP A 160 -14.46 -4.87 -7.06
N LEU A 161 -14.15 -6.08 -7.50
CA LEU A 161 -12.98 -6.36 -8.31
C LEU A 161 -13.02 -5.64 -9.66
N GLU A 162 -14.20 -5.52 -10.26
CA GLU A 162 -14.42 -4.76 -11.49
C GLU A 162 -14.11 -3.27 -11.31
N LEU A 163 -14.61 -2.68 -10.22
CA LEU A 163 -14.34 -1.29 -9.89
C LEU A 163 -12.86 -1.06 -9.54
N ALA A 164 -12.23 -2.04 -8.91
CA ALA A 164 -10.80 -1.97 -8.60
C ALA A 164 -9.93 -2.01 -9.88
N LEU A 165 -10.27 -2.88 -10.84
CA LEU A 165 -9.63 -2.95 -12.15
C LEU A 165 -9.77 -1.62 -12.89
N TYR A 166 -11.00 -1.10 -12.97
CA TYR A 166 -11.26 0.18 -13.61
C TYR A 166 -10.44 1.31 -12.98
N GLY A 167 -10.45 1.39 -11.66
CA GLY A 167 -9.67 2.39 -10.91
C GLY A 167 -8.16 2.26 -11.13
N ALA A 168 -7.63 1.04 -11.27
CA ALA A 168 -6.22 0.79 -11.57
C ALA A 168 -5.85 1.29 -12.99
N VAL A 169 -6.71 1.04 -13.99
CA VAL A 169 -6.53 1.53 -15.37
C VAL A 169 -6.58 3.06 -15.41
N GLN A 170 -7.56 3.69 -14.76
CA GLN A 170 -7.65 5.15 -14.70
C GLN A 170 -6.41 5.77 -14.06
N ARG A 171 -5.96 5.25 -12.94
CA ARG A 171 -4.74 5.72 -12.25
C ARG A 171 -3.50 5.60 -13.13
N ARG A 172 -3.39 4.53 -13.93
CA ARG A 172 -2.30 4.36 -14.89
C ARG A 172 -2.30 5.48 -15.93
N ARG A 173 -3.49 5.83 -16.45
CA ARG A 173 -3.67 6.89 -17.47
C ARG A 173 -3.41 8.30 -16.91
N GLU A 174 -3.88 8.58 -15.70
CA GLU A 174 -3.83 9.93 -15.13
C GLU A 174 -2.47 10.28 -14.54
N VAL A 175 -1.85 9.34 -13.83
CA VAL A 175 -0.61 9.61 -13.08
C VAL A 175 0.57 8.73 -13.47
N GLY A 176 0.42 7.95 -14.54
CA GLY A 176 1.48 7.04 -15.02
C GLY A 176 1.82 5.92 -14.05
N ARG A 177 0.91 5.59 -13.11
CA ARG A 177 1.17 4.61 -12.07
C ARG A 177 0.30 3.37 -12.26
N GLY A 178 0.89 2.37 -12.87
CA GLY A 178 0.26 1.07 -13.11
C GLY A 178 0.49 0.05 -11.99
N VAL A 179 -0.31 -1.00 -12.04
CA VAL A 179 -0.10 -2.26 -11.33
C VAL A 179 -0.26 -3.38 -12.35
N PRO A 180 0.34 -4.57 -12.15
CA PRO A 180 0.10 -5.72 -13.02
C PRO A 180 -1.39 -6.12 -12.98
N LEU A 181 -2.17 -5.72 -13.99
CA LEU A 181 -3.62 -5.91 -13.99
C LEU A 181 -4.02 -7.38 -13.93
N VAL A 182 -3.23 -8.26 -14.56
CA VAL A 182 -3.46 -9.70 -14.56
C VAL A 182 -3.33 -10.33 -13.17
N GLU A 183 -2.48 -9.77 -12.33
CA GLU A 183 -2.26 -10.23 -10.96
C GLU A 183 -3.20 -9.58 -9.95
N LEU A 184 -3.95 -8.55 -10.34
CA LEU A 184 -4.82 -7.80 -9.45
C LEU A 184 -5.89 -8.69 -8.77
N PRO A 185 -6.58 -9.61 -9.47
CA PRO A 185 -7.55 -10.50 -8.83
C PRO A 185 -6.92 -11.40 -7.76
N LYS A 186 -5.74 -11.97 -8.06
CA LYS A 186 -4.98 -12.78 -7.12
C LYS A 186 -4.58 -11.96 -5.89
N ASN A 187 -4.07 -10.74 -6.10
CA ASN A 187 -3.71 -9.85 -5.00
C ASN A 187 -4.90 -9.54 -4.09
N HIS A 188 -6.08 -9.26 -4.64
CA HIS A 188 -7.30 -9.04 -3.84
C HIS A 188 -7.67 -10.24 -2.99
N ARG A 189 -7.61 -11.45 -3.56
CA ARG A 189 -7.89 -12.70 -2.85
C ARG A 189 -6.90 -12.94 -1.70
N GLU A 190 -5.60 -12.78 -1.97
CA GLU A 190 -4.56 -13.00 -0.97
C GLU A 190 -4.67 -12.00 0.20
N VAL A 191 -4.89 -10.73 -0.10
CA VAL A 191 -5.09 -9.71 0.92
C VAL A 191 -6.33 -10.00 1.77
N GLN A 192 -7.42 -10.42 1.15
CA GLN A 192 -8.66 -10.76 1.85
C GLN A 192 -8.45 -11.96 2.78
N GLN A 193 -7.78 -13.02 2.30
CA GLN A 193 -7.46 -14.16 3.14
C GLN A 193 -6.61 -13.77 4.34
N THR A 194 -5.57 -12.94 4.12
CA THR A 194 -4.73 -12.42 5.21
C THR A 194 -5.55 -11.68 6.26
N ILE A 195 -6.53 -10.87 5.86
CA ILE A 195 -7.39 -10.16 6.80
C ILE A 195 -8.25 -11.09 7.63
N LEU A 196 -8.78 -12.14 7.03
CA LEU A 196 -9.54 -13.16 7.75
C LEU A 196 -8.68 -13.88 8.78
N ASP A 197 -7.49 -14.27 8.38
CA ASP A 197 -6.55 -14.97 9.25
C ASP A 197 -6.11 -14.06 10.41
N LEU A 198 -5.81 -12.78 10.16
CA LEU A 198 -5.50 -11.80 11.20
C LEU A 198 -6.70 -11.58 12.14
N THR A 199 -7.91 -11.50 11.60
CA THR A 199 -9.13 -11.36 12.41
C THR A 199 -9.29 -12.56 13.35
N ALA A 200 -9.08 -13.78 12.84
CA ALA A 200 -9.15 -14.98 13.66
C ALA A 200 -8.05 -15.03 14.74
N LEU A 201 -6.81 -14.64 14.39
CA LEU A 201 -5.67 -14.66 15.30
C LEU A 201 -5.81 -13.66 16.46
N TYR A 202 -6.36 -12.47 16.19
CA TYR A 202 -6.38 -11.38 17.18
C TYR A 202 -7.78 -11.04 17.70
N ARG A 203 -8.79 -11.87 17.41
CA ARG A 203 -10.20 -11.67 17.80
C ARG A 203 -10.37 -11.29 19.26
N ASP A 204 -9.67 -11.98 20.15
CA ASP A 204 -9.81 -11.82 21.59
C ASP A 204 -8.77 -10.88 22.21
N ASN A 205 -7.94 -10.23 21.39
CA ASN A 205 -6.92 -9.31 21.88
C ASN A 205 -7.50 -7.87 22.02
N PRO A 206 -7.71 -7.34 23.24
CA PRO A 206 -8.33 -6.04 23.45
C PRO A 206 -7.49 -4.86 22.95
N SER A 207 -6.23 -5.10 22.59
CA SER A 207 -5.35 -4.07 22.03
C SER A 207 -5.36 -4.03 20.50
N VAL A 208 -6.09 -4.95 19.86
CA VAL A 208 -6.26 -5.01 18.40
C VAL A 208 -7.72 -4.76 18.04
N SER A 209 -7.94 -3.90 17.08
CA SER A 209 -9.27 -3.63 16.53
C SER A 209 -9.25 -3.75 15.02
N PHE A 210 -10.38 -4.15 14.46
CA PHE A 210 -10.56 -4.28 13.02
C PHE A 210 -11.62 -3.30 12.54
N LEU A 211 -11.36 -2.65 11.41
CA LEU A 211 -12.28 -1.76 10.73
C LEU A 211 -12.43 -2.25 9.29
N TYR A 212 -13.64 -2.59 8.90
CA TYR A 212 -13.93 -3.07 7.55
C TYR A 212 -14.72 -2.02 6.80
N LEU A 213 -14.17 -1.58 5.68
CA LEU A 213 -14.68 -0.48 4.87
C LEU A 213 -15.02 -0.99 3.48
N HIS A 214 -16.19 -0.69 2.98
CA HIS A 214 -16.57 -0.92 1.58
C HIS A 214 -16.46 0.37 0.80
N ASN A 215 -15.61 0.40 -0.21
CA ASN A 215 -15.50 1.53 -1.11
C ASN A 215 -16.45 1.34 -2.29
N LEU A 216 -17.60 1.96 -2.21
CA LEU A 216 -18.67 1.96 -3.24
C LEU A 216 -18.39 2.96 -4.38
N GLY A 217 -17.37 3.81 -4.26
CA GLY A 217 -17.10 4.89 -5.20
C GLY A 217 -16.94 4.38 -6.63
N VAL A 218 -17.79 4.89 -7.53
CA VAL A 218 -17.70 4.65 -8.96
C VAL A 218 -16.62 5.56 -9.51
N ALA A 219 -15.60 4.99 -10.15
CA ALA A 219 -14.56 5.77 -10.81
C ALA A 219 -15.19 6.56 -11.96
N GLY A 220 -14.92 7.88 -12.05
CA GLY A 220 -15.39 8.73 -13.14
C GLY A 220 -16.69 9.49 -12.89
N VAL A 221 -17.36 9.30 -11.78
CA VAL A 221 -18.38 10.24 -11.32
C VAL A 221 -17.64 11.38 -10.61
N GLU A 222 -17.91 12.64 -11.02
CA GLU A 222 -17.44 13.82 -10.29
C GLU A 222 -17.63 13.58 -8.81
N ALA A 223 -16.64 13.98 -8.01
CA ALA A 223 -16.49 13.69 -6.60
C ALA A 223 -17.78 13.93 -5.77
N GLY A 224 -18.77 13.12 -6.04
CA GLY A 224 -19.85 12.83 -5.11
C GLY A 224 -19.20 12.12 -3.91
N THR A 225 -19.63 12.45 -2.74
CA THR A 225 -19.17 11.94 -1.46
C THR A 225 -18.86 10.44 -1.60
N PRO A 226 -17.63 10.01 -1.34
CA PRO A 226 -17.31 8.60 -1.40
C PRO A 226 -18.13 7.87 -0.34
N GLU A 227 -18.98 7.01 -0.78
CA GLU A 227 -19.70 6.13 0.13
C GLU A 227 -18.75 5.06 0.60
N ILE A 228 -18.19 5.28 1.78
CA ILE A 228 -17.49 4.23 2.52
C ILE A 228 -18.43 3.75 3.60
N GLU A 229 -18.86 2.51 3.46
CA GLU A 229 -19.70 1.84 4.44
C GLU A 229 -18.86 0.97 5.38
N LEU A 230 -19.29 0.85 6.63
CA LEU A 230 -18.84 -0.22 7.50
C LEU A 230 -19.51 -1.51 7.05
N ILE A 231 -18.73 -2.55 6.82
CA ILE A 231 -19.24 -3.86 6.43
C ILE A 231 -18.99 -4.90 7.51
N ASP A 232 -19.90 -5.84 7.60
CA ASP A 232 -19.72 -7.09 8.31
C ASP A 232 -19.15 -8.11 7.31
N LEU A 233 -17.86 -8.43 7.44
CA LEU A 233 -17.17 -9.35 6.53
C LEU A 233 -17.84 -10.74 6.48
N GLU A 234 -18.41 -11.22 7.58
CA GLU A 234 -19.06 -12.52 7.63
C GLU A 234 -20.36 -12.54 6.81
N LYS A 235 -21.08 -11.43 6.76
CA LYS A 235 -22.31 -11.27 6.00
C LYS A 235 -22.11 -10.79 4.59
N HIS A 236 -21.08 -10.00 4.39
CA HIS A 236 -20.75 -9.52 3.07
C HIS A 236 -20.12 -10.66 2.29
N GLY A 237 -20.82 -11.23 1.35
CA GLY A 237 -20.32 -12.32 0.49
C GLY A 237 -19.02 -12.02 -0.28
N ALA A 238 -18.34 -10.95 0.12
CA ALA A 238 -17.02 -10.49 -0.30
C ALA A 238 -15.91 -11.54 -0.19
N LEU A 239 -16.13 -12.52 0.67
CA LEU A 239 -15.27 -13.68 0.87
C LEU A 239 -15.30 -14.68 -0.31
N HIS A 240 -16.01 -14.34 -1.35
CA HIS A 240 -16.26 -15.23 -2.45
C HIS A 240 -15.52 -14.86 -3.73
N TYR A 241 -14.27 -14.41 -3.62
CA TYR A 241 -13.37 -14.52 -4.76
C TYR A 241 -13.09 -16.02 -5.02
N LEU A 242 -14.12 -16.72 -5.49
CA LEU A 242 -13.99 -18.10 -5.91
C LEU A 242 -12.95 -18.17 -7.05
N PRO A 243 -12.22 -19.28 -7.21
CA PRO A 243 -11.25 -19.44 -8.30
C PRO A 243 -11.82 -19.12 -9.69
N ARG A 244 -13.12 -19.37 -9.92
CA ARG A 244 -13.81 -18.99 -11.16
C ARG A 244 -13.88 -17.49 -11.39
N HIS A 245 -14.05 -16.69 -10.33
CA HIS A 245 -14.07 -15.22 -10.43
C HIS A 245 -12.67 -14.68 -10.72
N GLU A 246 -11.65 -15.25 -10.08
CA GLU A 246 -10.27 -14.90 -10.37
C GLU A 246 -9.93 -15.17 -11.83
N HIS A 247 -10.33 -16.32 -12.38
CA HIS A 247 -10.12 -16.65 -13.78
C HIS A 247 -10.83 -15.65 -14.71
N TYR A 248 -12.09 -15.35 -14.46
CA TYR A 248 -12.87 -14.39 -15.24
C TYR A 248 -12.23 -13.00 -15.26
N TYR A 249 -11.87 -12.47 -14.08
CA TYR A 249 -11.27 -11.16 -13.99
C TYR A 249 -9.83 -11.10 -14.51
N THR A 250 -9.08 -12.20 -14.40
CA THR A 250 -7.75 -12.29 -15.02
C THR A 250 -7.85 -12.18 -16.55
N HIS A 251 -8.83 -12.85 -17.15
CA HIS A 251 -9.09 -12.77 -18.57
C HIS A 251 -9.56 -11.35 -18.98
N ALA A 252 -10.45 -10.75 -18.20
CA ALA A 252 -10.87 -9.36 -18.44
C ALA A 252 -9.69 -8.38 -18.33
N ALA A 253 -8.80 -8.56 -17.36
CA ALA A 253 -7.60 -7.74 -17.21
C ALA A 253 -6.62 -7.88 -18.37
N GLN A 254 -6.44 -9.08 -18.93
CA GLN A 254 -5.62 -9.29 -20.13
C GLN A 254 -6.15 -8.48 -21.31
N ASN A 255 -7.48 -8.47 -21.53
CA ASN A 255 -8.08 -7.68 -22.59
C ASN A 255 -7.92 -6.17 -22.39
N LEU A 256 -7.94 -5.70 -21.15
CA LEU A 256 -7.71 -4.28 -20.81
C LEU A 256 -6.22 -3.89 -21.00
N ASP A 257 -5.29 -4.77 -20.71
CA ASP A 257 -3.85 -4.54 -20.91
C ASP A 257 -3.50 -4.46 -22.41
N LEU A 258 -4.11 -5.32 -23.23
CA LEU A 258 -3.93 -5.31 -24.69
C LEU A 258 -4.52 -4.05 -25.35
N GLY A 259 -5.56 -3.44 -24.76
CA GLY A 259 -6.20 -2.21 -25.26
C GLY A 259 -5.46 -0.91 -24.90
N VAL A 260 -4.46 -0.95 -24.07
CA VAL A 260 -3.67 0.24 -23.63
C VAL A 260 -2.38 0.41 -24.45
N GLY A 261 -2.06 -0.54 -25.32
CA GLY A 261 -0.87 -0.56 -26.18
C GLY A 261 -1.11 -0.16 -27.64
N THR A 262 -2.29 0.36 -27.99
CA THR A 262 -2.59 0.85 -29.35
C THR A 262 -2.86 2.34 -29.37
#